data_6649b9379a2c9f3931e40bf86a5e88b4
#
_entry.id   6649b9379a2c9f3931e40bf86a5e88b4
#
_cell.length_a   1.000
_cell.length_b   1.000
_cell.length_c   1.000
_cell.angle_alpha   90.00
_cell.angle_beta   90.00
_cell.angle_gamma   90.00
#
_symmetry.space_group_name_H-M   'P 1'
#
loop_
_entity.id
_entity.type
_entity.pdbx_description
1 polymer ?
#
loop_
_entity_poly.entity_id
_entity_poly.type
_entity_poly.pdbx_seq_one_letter_code
_entity_poly.pdbx_strand_id
1 'polypeptide(L)'
;RDEVYVKAPSDAVKASLFSRWANLDIVYTPEFDADRFIDGRRNSYFSPVLGEVAGRNAIVHPNKPKDGELSLRLYRNVGSVEAAIYFYEGHWKSPGGINPANGLALFPKLRVTGASVRSSVGKGIGNIEVGYYDSRDDHKGNNPFVNNSEFRALVGYEQEVARNLTLGTQYYLEHLFDYSNYQNTLPIDFPQRDQNRHLLTTRLTLLTHSQNTTWSLFSYYSPSDMDFYLRPKVNHKINDRWITELGGNIFGGRKDYTLFGQFQNNSNVYLSIRYGF
;
A
#
# COMPACT_ATOMS: atom_id res chain seq x y z
N ARG A 1 9.82 -8.34 -6.77
CA ARG A 1 10.59 -8.77 -5.57
C ARG A 1 10.55 -7.73 -4.43
N ASP A 2 10.39 -6.45 -4.73
CA ASP A 2 10.42 -5.39 -3.72
C ASP A 2 9.19 -5.41 -2.80
N GLU A 3 8.05 -5.88 -3.27
CA GLU A 3 6.81 -6.03 -2.48
C GLU A 3 6.91 -7.12 -1.39
N VAL A 4 7.80 -8.09 -1.55
CA VAL A 4 7.98 -9.20 -0.60
C VAL A 4 8.48 -8.72 0.77
N TYR A 5 9.17 -7.57 0.82
CA TYR A 5 9.69 -7.04 2.09
C TYR A 5 8.66 -6.29 2.92
N VAL A 6 7.54 -5.90 2.31
CA VAL A 6 6.47 -5.15 3.00
C VAL A 6 5.43 -6.09 3.59
N LYS A 7 5.20 -7.24 2.95
CA LYS A 7 4.23 -8.23 3.42
C LYS A 7 4.80 -9.07 4.55
N ALA A 8 4.09 -9.15 5.66
CA ALA A 8 4.36 -10.14 6.70
C ALA A 8 3.68 -11.47 6.29
N PRO A 9 4.33 -12.63 6.45
CA PRO A 9 3.64 -13.91 6.30
C PRO A 9 2.62 -14.06 7.42
N SER A 10 1.44 -14.60 7.10
CA SER A 10 0.41 -14.95 8.08
C SER A 10 0.18 -16.46 8.05
N ASP A 11 0.02 -17.06 9.22
CA ASP A 11 -0.36 -18.46 9.34
C ASP A 11 -1.86 -18.59 9.04
N ALA A 12 -2.17 -19.16 7.88
CA ALA A 12 -3.53 -19.22 7.38
C ALA A 12 -3.84 -20.58 6.73
N VAL A 13 -5.12 -20.94 6.73
CA VAL A 13 -5.66 -22.07 5.97
C VAL A 13 -6.32 -21.54 4.71
N LYS A 14 -5.93 -22.04 3.55
CA LYS A 14 -6.54 -21.71 2.26
C LYS A 14 -7.26 -22.93 1.69
N ALA A 15 -8.52 -22.74 1.29
CA ALA A 15 -9.28 -23.68 0.47
C ALA A 15 -9.56 -23.04 -0.90
N SER A 16 -9.32 -23.76 -1.99
CA SER A 16 -9.61 -23.32 -3.35
C SER A 16 -10.59 -24.28 -3.99
N LEU A 17 -11.73 -23.78 -4.42
CA LEU A 17 -12.79 -24.49 -5.10
C LEU A 17 -12.81 -24.09 -6.56
N PHE A 18 -12.68 -25.06 -7.46
CA PHE A 18 -12.66 -24.81 -8.90
C PHE A 18 -13.95 -25.32 -9.55
N SER A 19 -14.54 -24.48 -10.37
CA SER A 19 -15.71 -24.86 -11.13
C SER A 19 -15.67 -24.29 -12.57
N ARG A 20 -16.54 -24.83 -13.45
CA ARG A 20 -16.70 -24.29 -14.81
C ARG A 20 -17.29 -22.87 -14.85
N TRP A 21 -17.90 -22.41 -13.77
CA TRP A 21 -18.57 -21.10 -13.71
C TRP A 21 -17.65 -20.02 -13.14
N ALA A 22 -17.04 -20.29 -11.99
CA ALA A 22 -16.11 -19.42 -11.30
C ALA A 22 -15.32 -20.21 -10.29
N ASN A 23 -14.15 -19.69 -9.90
CA ASN A 23 -13.31 -20.24 -8.85
C ASN A 23 -13.51 -19.44 -7.57
N LEU A 24 -13.46 -20.10 -6.41
CA LEU A 24 -13.59 -19.48 -5.11
C LEU A 24 -12.39 -19.85 -4.24
N ASP A 25 -11.64 -18.84 -3.81
CA ASP A 25 -10.63 -18.97 -2.76
C ASP A 25 -11.22 -18.50 -1.43
N ILE A 26 -11.03 -19.29 -0.40
CA ILE A 26 -11.40 -18.99 0.99
C ILE A 26 -10.10 -19.05 1.80
N VAL A 27 -9.76 -17.97 2.51
CA VAL A 27 -8.58 -17.90 3.38
C VAL A 27 -9.03 -17.51 4.78
N TYR A 28 -8.72 -18.35 5.75
CA TYR A 28 -8.95 -18.08 7.16
C TYR A 28 -7.62 -17.99 7.90
N THR A 29 -7.39 -16.86 8.55
CA THR A 29 -6.23 -16.56 9.39
C THR A 29 -6.70 -16.58 10.84
N PRO A 30 -6.31 -17.55 11.68
CA PRO A 30 -6.83 -17.69 13.04
C PRO A 30 -6.45 -16.54 13.97
N GLU A 31 -5.27 -15.98 13.78
CA GLU A 31 -4.73 -14.90 14.58
C GLU A 31 -4.37 -13.71 13.69
N PHE A 32 -4.66 -12.51 14.17
CA PHE A 32 -4.32 -11.29 13.47
C PHE A 32 -2.81 -11.08 13.37
N ASP A 33 -2.31 -10.89 12.15
CA ASP A 33 -0.95 -10.44 11.87
C ASP A 33 -0.96 -9.04 11.23
N ALA A 34 -0.32 -8.10 11.90
CA ALA A 34 -0.14 -6.75 11.36
C ALA A 34 0.88 -6.76 10.21
N ASP A 35 0.65 -5.91 9.20
CA ASP A 35 1.68 -5.56 8.24
C ASP A 35 2.87 -4.89 8.94
N ARG A 36 4.02 -4.85 8.27
CA ARG A 36 5.16 -4.10 8.76
C ARG A 36 4.87 -2.61 8.62
N PHE A 37 4.70 -1.93 9.72
CA PHE A 37 4.48 -0.48 9.78
C PHE A 37 5.69 0.24 10.38
N ILE A 38 5.79 1.54 10.14
CA ILE A 38 6.85 2.38 10.69
C ILE A 38 6.48 2.72 12.13
N ASP A 39 7.31 2.27 13.06
CA ASP A 39 7.08 2.37 14.51
C ASP A 39 8.01 3.38 15.22
N GLY A 40 8.83 4.12 14.47
CA GLY A 40 9.78 5.09 15.01
C GLY A 40 11.15 4.52 15.41
N ARG A 41 11.32 3.19 15.45
CA ARG A 41 12.59 2.59 15.87
C ARG A 41 13.72 2.73 14.85
N ARG A 42 13.37 2.64 13.56
CA ARG A 42 14.34 2.70 12.45
C ARG A 42 14.15 3.92 11.57
N ASN A 43 12.92 4.24 11.24
CA ASN A 43 12.55 5.37 10.39
C ASN A 43 11.75 6.36 11.20
N SER A 44 11.97 7.64 10.95
CA SER A 44 11.12 8.70 11.48
C SER A 44 9.75 8.69 10.80
N TYR A 45 8.75 9.23 11.47
CA TYR A 45 7.37 9.39 11.01
C TYR A 45 6.76 10.62 11.66
N PHE A 46 5.67 11.15 11.12
CA PHE A 46 4.95 12.24 11.76
C PHE A 46 4.09 11.69 12.91
N SER A 47 4.31 12.21 14.12
CA SER A 47 3.51 11.90 15.31
C SER A 47 2.42 12.95 15.50
N PRO A 48 1.13 12.63 15.29
CA PRO A 48 0.05 13.60 15.51
C PRO A 48 -0.04 14.09 16.96
N VAL A 49 0.39 13.26 17.91
CA VAL A 49 0.38 13.59 19.34
C VAL A 49 1.44 14.63 19.69
N LEU A 50 2.61 14.55 19.05
CA LEU A 50 3.71 15.51 19.26
C LEU A 50 3.61 16.71 18.30
N GLY A 51 2.83 16.60 17.20
CA GLY A 51 2.72 17.62 16.17
C GLY A 51 3.99 17.79 15.31
N GLU A 52 4.91 16.81 15.33
CA GLU A 52 6.19 16.87 14.63
C GLU A 52 6.67 15.51 14.10
N VAL A 53 7.68 15.55 13.23
CA VAL A 53 8.37 14.33 12.79
C VAL A 53 9.20 13.77 13.93
N ALA A 54 8.84 12.59 14.40
CA ALA A 54 9.42 11.90 15.53
C ALA A 54 10.08 10.58 15.09
N GLY A 55 10.82 9.99 15.99
CA GLY A 55 11.50 8.71 15.82
C GLY A 55 11.51 7.93 17.12
N ARG A 56 12.71 7.66 17.67
CA ARG A 56 12.85 6.89 18.91
C ARG A 56 12.27 7.56 20.15
N ASN A 57 12.00 8.86 20.10
CA ASN A 57 11.32 9.63 21.15
C ASN A 57 9.79 9.41 21.17
N ALA A 58 9.24 8.76 20.14
CA ALA A 58 7.80 8.45 20.04
C ALA A 58 7.59 7.08 19.40
N ILE A 59 8.07 6.02 20.05
CA ILE A 59 7.90 4.66 19.55
C ILE A 59 6.42 4.26 19.61
N VAL A 60 5.89 3.77 18.48
CA VAL A 60 4.53 3.26 18.37
C VAL A 60 4.45 1.88 19.01
N HIS A 61 3.64 1.75 20.05
CA HIS A 61 3.37 0.47 20.72
C HIS A 61 2.00 -0.06 20.25
N PRO A 62 1.95 -1.17 19.51
CA PRO A 62 0.69 -1.70 19.01
C PRO A 62 -0.07 -2.47 20.06
N ASN A 63 -1.40 -2.30 20.08
CA ASN A 63 -2.34 -3.20 20.75
C ASN A 63 -2.97 -4.10 19.66
N LYS A 64 -2.41 -5.29 19.46
CA LYS A 64 -2.84 -6.22 18.41
C LYS A 64 -4.13 -6.93 18.82
N PRO A 65 -5.13 -7.02 17.90
CA PRO A 65 -6.31 -7.87 18.10
C PRO A 65 -5.89 -9.35 18.24
N LYS A 66 -6.78 -10.15 18.84
CA LYS A 66 -6.64 -11.62 18.93
C LYS A 66 -7.64 -12.33 18.02
N ASP A 67 -8.50 -11.59 17.34
CA ASP A 67 -9.54 -12.14 16.48
C ASP A 67 -8.92 -12.69 15.19
N GLY A 68 -9.58 -13.69 14.59
CA GLY A 68 -9.21 -14.20 13.27
C GLY A 68 -9.74 -13.33 12.14
N GLU A 69 -9.29 -13.64 10.93
CA GLU A 69 -9.63 -12.90 9.72
C GLU A 69 -10.13 -13.84 8.62
N LEU A 70 -11.07 -13.37 7.81
CA LEU A 70 -11.62 -14.12 6.68
C LEU A 70 -11.44 -13.32 5.39
N SER A 71 -10.89 -13.97 4.37
CA SER A 71 -10.81 -13.42 3.02
C SER A 71 -11.44 -14.37 2.01
N LEU A 72 -12.25 -13.82 1.12
CA LEU A 72 -12.89 -14.54 0.03
C LEU A 72 -12.53 -13.88 -1.30
N ARG A 73 -12.25 -14.69 -2.33
CA ARG A 73 -12.07 -14.24 -3.70
C ARG A 73 -12.86 -15.13 -4.64
N LEU A 74 -13.89 -14.56 -5.27
CA LEU A 74 -14.59 -15.20 -6.37
C LEU A 74 -14.05 -14.65 -7.69
N TYR A 75 -13.52 -15.51 -8.57
CA TYR A 75 -12.88 -15.04 -9.80
C TYR A 75 -13.10 -15.95 -10.98
N ARG A 76 -12.97 -15.35 -12.16
CA ARG A 76 -13.09 -16.06 -13.44
C ARG A 76 -12.16 -15.43 -14.48
N ASN A 77 -11.56 -16.30 -15.29
CA ASN A 77 -10.83 -15.90 -16.49
C ASN A 77 -11.68 -16.26 -17.73
N VAL A 78 -11.91 -15.28 -18.60
CA VAL A 78 -12.63 -15.45 -19.87
C VAL A 78 -11.80 -14.80 -20.98
N GLY A 79 -11.16 -15.63 -21.79
CA GLY A 79 -10.17 -15.13 -22.77
C GLY A 79 -9.03 -14.41 -22.07
N SER A 80 -8.79 -13.15 -22.47
CA SER A 80 -7.76 -12.29 -21.84
C SER A 80 -8.24 -11.54 -20.60
N VAL A 81 -9.53 -11.66 -20.24
CA VAL A 81 -10.12 -10.93 -19.12
C VAL A 81 -10.08 -11.76 -17.86
N GLU A 82 -9.46 -11.25 -16.82
CA GLU A 82 -9.58 -11.74 -15.45
C GLU A 82 -10.51 -10.78 -14.70
N ALA A 83 -11.59 -11.31 -14.10
CA ALA A 83 -12.49 -10.56 -13.24
C ALA A 83 -12.58 -11.24 -11.88
N ALA A 84 -12.59 -10.44 -10.81
CA ALA A 84 -12.70 -10.95 -9.45
C ALA A 84 -13.54 -10.03 -8.57
N ILE A 85 -14.20 -10.65 -7.57
CA ILE A 85 -14.88 -9.99 -6.46
C ILE A 85 -14.19 -10.45 -5.18
N TYR A 86 -14.03 -9.53 -4.25
CA TYR A 86 -13.33 -9.75 -3.00
C TYR A 86 -14.22 -9.41 -1.81
N PHE A 87 -14.06 -10.17 -0.77
CA PHE A 87 -14.59 -9.88 0.55
C PHE A 87 -13.49 -10.13 1.60
N TYR A 88 -13.38 -9.23 2.55
CA TYR A 88 -12.50 -9.37 3.70
C TYR A 88 -13.23 -8.90 4.95
N GLU A 89 -13.08 -9.65 6.03
CA GLU A 89 -13.50 -9.28 7.38
C GLU A 89 -12.35 -9.55 8.34
N GLY A 90 -11.96 -8.51 9.08
CA GLY A 90 -10.83 -8.55 10.00
C GLY A 90 -10.53 -7.15 10.54
N HIS A 91 -9.29 -6.73 10.42
CA HIS A 91 -8.81 -5.45 10.96
C HIS A 91 -7.94 -4.72 9.92
N TRP A 92 -7.79 -3.41 10.09
CA TRP A 92 -6.77 -2.66 9.37
C TRP A 92 -5.40 -3.27 9.65
N LYS A 93 -4.62 -3.58 8.60
CA LYS A 93 -3.32 -4.24 8.74
C LYS A 93 -2.20 -3.33 9.24
N SER A 94 -2.35 -2.03 9.06
CA SER A 94 -1.51 -1.00 9.68
C SER A 94 -2.29 -0.28 10.77
N PRO A 95 -1.63 0.30 11.79
CA PRO A 95 -2.33 1.06 12.81
C PRO A 95 -3.19 2.16 12.19
N GLY A 96 -4.47 2.12 12.44
CA GLY A 96 -5.47 3.05 11.92
C GLY A 96 -6.08 3.94 12.99
N GLY A 97 -5.52 3.93 14.20
CA GLY A 97 -5.98 4.73 15.31
C GLY A 97 -5.06 4.68 16.50
N ILE A 98 -5.40 5.47 17.51
CA ILE A 98 -4.68 5.55 18.79
C ILE A 98 -5.72 5.47 19.91
N ASN A 99 -5.45 4.68 20.93
CA ASN A 99 -6.24 4.69 22.15
C ASN A 99 -5.86 5.92 23.00
N PRO A 100 -6.75 6.91 23.18
CA PRO A 100 -6.40 8.15 23.89
C PRO A 100 -6.10 7.94 25.38
N ALA A 101 -6.57 6.83 25.98
CA ALA A 101 -6.35 6.56 27.40
C ALA A 101 -4.93 6.05 27.72
N ASN A 102 -4.27 5.35 26.79
CA ASN A 102 -2.97 4.73 27.04
C ASN A 102 -1.94 4.94 25.91
N GLY A 103 -2.29 5.66 24.84
CA GLY A 103 -1.41 5.97 23.73
C GLY A 103 -1.06 4.76 22.82
N LEU A 104 -1.67 3.60 23.03
CA LEU A 104 -1.40 2.43 22.20
C LEU A 104 -2.04 2.55 20.82
N ALA A 105 -1.32 2.16 19.79
CA ALA A 105 -1.85 2.11 18.44
C ALA A 105 -2.87 0.97 18.28
N LEU A 106 -4.00 1.28 17.65
CA LEU A 106 -5.11 0.37 17.43
C LEU A 106 -5.14 -0.13 15.99
N PHE A 107 -5.71 -1.33 15.82
CA PHE A 107 -6.07 -1.90 14.53
C PHE A 107 -7.59 -2.02 14.50
N PRO A 108 -8.31 -0.99 14.05
CA PRO A 108 -9.77 -0.99 14.05
C PRO A 108 -10.34 -2.13 13.19
N LYS A 109 -11.54 -2.58 13.51
CA LYS A 109 -12.25 -3.59 12.72
C LYS A 109 -12.57 -3.06 11.33
N LEU A 110 -12.37 -3.90 10.34
CA LEU A 110 -12.52 -3.55 8.93
C LEU A 110 -13.28 -4.64 8.19
N ARG A 111 -14.25 -4.23 7.38
CA ARG A 111 -14.82 -5.05 6.31
C ARG A 111 -14.50 -4.42 4.97
N VAL A 112 -14.04 -5.21 4.01
CA VAL A 112 -13.80 -4.73 2.65
C VAL A 112 -14.61 -5.54 1.67
N THR A 113 -15.29 -4.84 0.76
CA THR A 113 -15.85 -5.43 -0.44
C THR A 113 -15.21 -4.74 -1.64
N GLY A 114 -14.82 -5.52 -2.65
CA GLY A 114 -14.14 -4.96 -3.80
C GLY A 114 -14.30 -5.80 -5.05
N ALA A 115 -13.89 -5.22 -6.16
CA ALA A 115 -13.85 -5.90 -7.44
C ALA A 115 -12.65 -5.45 -8.26
N SER A 116 -12.19 -6.33 -9.14
CA SER A 116 -11.15 -6.00 -10.10
C SER A 116 -11.42 -6.61 -11.46
N VAL A 117 -10.95 -5.92 -12.50
CA VAL A 117 -10.88 -6.42 -13.86
C VAL A 117 -9.50 -6.12 -14.41
N ARG A 118 -8.88 -7.13 -15.00
CA ARG A 118 -7.61 -7.03 -15.72
C ARG A 118 -7.73 -7.66 -17.09
N SER A 119 -7.22 -7.00 -18.12
CA SER A 119 -7.29 -7.51 -19.49
C SER A 119 -6.16 -6.96 -20.35
N SER A 120 -5.89 -7.65 -21.45
CA SER A 120 -5.14 -7.09 -22.56
C SER A 120 -5.95 -5.96 -23.20
N VAL A 121 -5.33 -4.78 -23.35
CA VAL A 121 -5.92 -3.58 -23.96
C VAL A 121 -4.92 -3.03 -24.96
N GLY A 122 -5.24 -3.12 -26.25
CA GLY A 122 -4.32 -2.72 -27.31
C GLY A 122 -3.00 -3.51 -27.25
N LYS A 123 -1.87 -2.82 -27.05
CA LYS A 123 -0.53 -3.44 -26.97
C LYS A 123 -0.09 -3.73 -25.52
N GLY A 124 -0.91 -3.43 -24.55
CA GLY A 124 -0.55 -3.53 -23.13
C GLY A 124 -1.61 -4.26 -22.31
N ILE A 125 -1.49 -4.07 -21.00
CA ILE A 125 -2.39 -4.63 -20.00
C ILE A 125 -3.02 -3.49 -19.23
N GLY A 126 -4.37 -3.46 -19.18
CA GLY A 126 -5.13 -2.55 -18.36
C GLY A 126 -5.72 -3.24 -17.14
N ASN A 127 -5.85 -2.52 -16.03
CA ASN A 127 -6.56 -2.98 -14.85
C ASN A 127 -7.38 -1.86 -14.22
N ILE A 128 -8.52 -2.25 -13.64
CA ILE A 128 -9.39 -1.39 -12.84
C ILE A 128 -9.68 -2.15 -11.56
N GLU A 129 -9.57 -1.47 -10.44
CA GLU A 129 -9.84 -2.01 -9.12
C GLU A 129 -10.67 -1.02 -8.33
N VAL A 130 -11.66 -1.51 -7.60
CA VAL A 130 -12.47 -0.71 -6.68
C VAL A 130 -12.63 -1.44 -5.37
N GLY A 131 -12.71 -0.70 -4.28
CA GLY A 131 -12.93 -1.26 -2.94
C GLY A 131 -13.67 -0.28 -2.03
N TYR A 132 -14.63 -0.80 -1.29
CA TYR A 132 -15.27 -0.11 -0.19
C TYR A 132 -14.75 -0.67 1.12
N TYR A 133 -14.15 0.19 1.92
CA TYR A 133 -13.54 -0.08 3.22
C TYR A 133 -14.49 0.43 4.31
N ASP A 134 -15.23 -0.48 4.93
CA ASP A 134 -16.19 -0.18 5.98
C ASP A 134 -15.49 -0.25 7.35
N SER A 135 -15.30 0.89 8.00
CA SER A 135 -14.77 0.99 9.36
C SER A 135 -15.82 0.57 10.36
N ARG A 136 -15.68 -0.64 10.93
CA ARG A 136 -16.68 -1.27 11.79
C ARG A 136 -16.75 -0.68 13.20
N ASP A 137 -15.67 -0.05 13.63
CA ASP A 137 -15.59 0.58 14.96
C ASP A 137 -16.06 2.05 14.94
N ASP A 138 -16.22 2.66 13.76
CA ASP A 138 -16.78 4.00 13.60
C ASP A 138 -17.53 4.17 12.27
N HIS A 139 -18.77 3.71 12.23
CA HIS A 139 -19.64 3.83 11.05
C HIS A 139 -20.08 5.26 10.72
N LYS A 140 -19.93 6.19 11.65
CA LYS A 140 -20.40 7.58 11.48
C LYS A 140 -19.26 8.57 11.24
N GLY A 141 -18.02 8.12 11.31
CA GLY A 141 -16.83 8.97 11.12
C GLY A 141 -16.72 10.07 12.18
N ASN A 142 -17.20 9.80 13.41
CA ASN A 142 -17.20 10.78 14.50
C ASN A 142 -16.20 10.46 15.63
N ASN A 143 -15.39 9.41 15.45
CA ASN A 143 -14.28 9.08 16.33
C ASN A 143 -12.95 9.47 15.66
N PRO A 144 -12.29 10.58 16.05
CA PRO A 144 -11.07 11.06 15.41
C PRO A 144 -9.86 10.13 15.63
N PHE A 145 -9.99 9.12 16.49
CA PHE A 145 -8.93 8.16 16.81
C PHE A 145 -9.09 6.83 16.06
N VAL A 146 -10.01 6.75 15.10
CA VAL A 146 -10.28 5.56 14.27
C VAL A 146 -10.43 6.00 12.82
N ASN A 147 -9.93 5.20 11.88
CA ASN A 147 -10.11 5.49 10.45
C ASN A 147 -11.59 5.52 10.07
N ASN A 148 -11.99 6.51 9.28
CA ASN A 148 -13.31 6.53 8.64
C ASN A 148 -13.42 5.43 7.58
N SER A 149 -14.67 5.15 7.17
CA SER A 149 -14.93 4.35 5.98
C SER A 149 -14.45 5.09 4.73
N GLU A 150 -13.93 4.32 3.75
CA GLU A 150 -13.32 4.87 2.53
C GLU A 150 -13.77 4.10 1.29
N PHE A 151 -13.89 4.81 0.18
CA PHE A 151 -13.91 4.21 -1.15
C PHE A 151 -12.55 4.41 -1.81
N ARG A 152 -12.03 3.35 -2.42
CA ARG A 152 -10.76 3.37 -3.13
C ARG A 152 -10.95 2.87 -4.55
N ALA A 153 -10.33 3.54 -5.50
CA ALA A 153 -10.35 3.15 -6.90
C ALA A 153 -8.96 3.27 -7.52
N LEU A 154 -8.63 2.34 -8.41
CA LEU A 154 -7.39 2.33 -9.16
C LEU A 154 -7.68 2.03 -10.63
N VAL A 155 -7.04 2.77 -11.51
CA VAL A 155 -6.98 2.49 -12.95
C VAL A 155 -5.52 2.46 -13.36
N GLY A 156 -5.10 1.40 -14.02
CA GLY A 156 -3.73 1.20 -14.44
C GLY A 156 -3.60 0.73 -15.87
N TYR A 157 -2.46 1.06 -16.49
CA TYR A 157 -2.09 0.58 -17.81
C TYR A 157 -0.57 0.41 -17.89
N GLU A 158 -0.14 -0.72 -18.47
CA GLU A 158 1.28 -1.03 -18.67
C GLU A 158 1.50 -1.59 -20.08
N GLN A 159 2.52 -1.07 -20.78
CA GLN A 159 2.95 -1.63 -22.06
C GLN A 159 4.44 -1.45 -22.31
N GLU A 160 4.99 -2.23 -23.22
CA GLU A 160 6.31 -1.98 -23.82
C GLU A 160 6.17 -0.85 -24.86
N VAL A 161 6.69 0.33 -24.53
CA VAL A 161 6.60 1.54 -25.35
C VAL A 161 7.71 1.63 -26.42
N ALA A 162 8.83 0.95 -26.16
CA ALA A 162 9.94 0.77 -27.10
C ALA A 162 10.63 -0.55 -26.76
N ARG A 163 11.52 -1.02 -27.64
CA ARG A 163 12.25 -2.28 -27.43
C ARG A 163 12.93 -2.31 -26.05
N ASN A 164 12.57 -3.28 -25.22
CA ASN A 164 13.06 -3.47 -23.85
C ASN A 164 12.74 -2.31 -22.90
N LEU A 165 11.82 -1.40 -23.25
CA LEU A 165 11.39 -0.29 -22.43
C LEU A 165 9.90 -0.43 -22.09
N THR A 166 9.59 -0.74 -20.84
CA THR A 166 8.21 -0.87 -20.34
C THR A 166 7.85 0.34 -19.51
N LEU A 167 6.67 0.92 -19.79
CA LEU A 167 6.07 1.99 -19.02
C LEU A 167 4.74 1.51 -18.45
N GLY A 168 4.59 1.61 -17.14
CA GLY A 168 3.34 1.42 -16.42
C GLY A 168 2.94 2.71 -15.71
N THR A 169 1.66 3.07 -15.79
CA THR A 169 1.10 4.21 -15.06
C THR A 169 -0.19 3.80 -14.37
N GLN A 170 -0.42 4.35 -13.18
CA GLN A 170 -1.64 4.12 -12.43
C GLN A 170 -2.12 5.42 -11.82
N TYR A 171 -3.42 5.59 -11.79
CA TYR A 171 -4.11 6.60 -11.02
C TYR A 171 -4.88 5.92 -9.91
N TYR A 172 -4.74 6.44 -8.70
CA TYR A 172 -5.39 5.93 -7.50
C TYR A 172 -6.12 7.05 -6.78
N LEU A 173 -7.34 6.77 -6.35
CA LEU A 173 -8.22 7.67 -5.62
C LEU A 173 -8.61 7.02 -4.28
N GLU A 174 -8.50 7.78 -3.21
CA GLU A 174 -9.13 7.53 -1.91
C GLU A 174 -10.19 8.60 -1.68
N HIS A 175 -11.42 8.18 -1.35
CA HIS A 175 -12.51 9.06 -0.96
C HIS A 175 -12.95 8.73 0.46
N LEU A 176 -12.87 9.69 1.36
CA LEU A 176 -13.25 9.54 2.77
C LEU A 176 -14.73 9.82 2.95
N PHE A 177 -15.49 8.86 3.50
CA PHE A 177 -16.88 9.06 3.84
C PHE A 177 -17.01 9.80 5.18
N ASP A 178 -18.22 10.35 5.42
CA ASP A 178 -18.56 11.08 6.66
C ASP A 178 -17.59 12.24 6.98
N TYR A 179 -17.09 12.88 5.93
CA TYR A 179 -16.02 13.87 6.03
C TYR A 179 -16.35 15.06 6.93
N SER A 180 -17.61 15.51 6.94
CA SER A 180 -18.06 16.60 7.84
C SER A 180 -17.97 16.19 9.31
N ASN A 181 -18.31 14.93 9.64
CA ASN A 181 -18.17 14.42 10.99
C ASN A 181 -16.70 14.32 11.40
N TYR A 182 -15.86 13.79 10.49
CA TYR A 182 -14.42 13.76 10.68
C TYR A 182 -13.85 15.15 10.99
N GLN A 183 -14.19 16.17 10.17
CA GLN A 183 -13.71 17.54 10.38
C GLN A 183 -14.15 18.12 11.72
N ASN A 184 -15.41 17.90 12.11
CA ASN A 184 -16.00 18.44 13.34
C ASN A 184 -15.43 17.79 14.60
N THR A 185 -14.91 16.59 14.53
CA THR A 185 -14.38 15.83 15.67
C THR A 185 -12.88 15.80 15.75
N LEU A 186 -12.18 16.19 14.67
CA LEU A 186 -10.72 16.22 14.63
C LEU A 186 -10.19 17.20 15.68
N PRO A 187 -9.24 16.82 16.56
CA PRO A 187 -8.59 17.75 17.48
C PRO A 187 -7.91 18.91 16.75
N ILE A 188 -7.92 20.12 17.34
CA ILE A 188 -7.48 21.36 16.69
C ILE A 188 -6.07 21.26 16.12
N ASP A 189 -5.15 20.60 16.80
CA ASP A 189 -3.73 20.51 16.42
C ASP A 189 -3.42 19.29 15.54
N PHE A 190 -4.43 18.48 15.20
CA PHE A 190 -4.23 17.30 14.35
C PHE A 190 -4.29 17.66 12.86
N PRO A 191 -3.40 17.12 12.03
CA PRO A 191 -3.40 17.40 10.61
C PRO A 191 -4.65 16.82 9.95
N GLN A 192 -5.35 17.68 9.22
CA GLN A 192 -6.53 17.30 8.47
C GLN A 192 -6.13 16.61 7.16
N ARG A 193 -6.77 15.48 6.85
CA ARG A 193 -6.68 14.80 5.55
C ARG A 193 -7.69 15.42 4.58
N ASP A 194 -7.34 15.45 3.30
CA ASP A 194 -8.30 15.81 2.25
C ASP A 194 -9.37 14.70 2.10
N GLN A 195 -10.61 15.10 1.77
CA GLN A 195 -11.69 14.15 1.50
C GLN A 195 -11.37 13.24 0.32
N ASN A 196 -10.78 13.81 -0.74
CA ASN A 196 -10.33 13.09 -1.92
C ASN A 196 -8.82 13.17 -2.01
N ARG A 197 -8.17 12.03 -1.90
CA ARG A 197 -6.75 11.92 -2.09
C ARG A 197 -6.45 11.26 -3.43
N HIS A 198 -5.64 11.93 -4.23
CA HIS A 198 -5.23 11.50 -5.54
C HIS A 198 -3.76 11.08 -5.52
N LEU A 199 -3.44 9.96 -6.15
CA LEU A 199 -2.09 9.45 -6.27
C LEU A 199 -1.83 8.97 -7.70
N LEU A 200 -0.75 9.45 -8.29
CA LEU A 200 -0.23 8.99 -9.57
C LEU A 200 1.01 8.12 -9.31
N THR A 201 1.06 6.95 -9.92
CA THR A 201 2.26 6.11 -9.90
C THR A 201 2.76 5.89 -11.31
N THR A 202 4.08 5.88 -11.46
CA THR A 202 4.73 5.57 -12.73
C THR A 202 5.86 4.58 -12.49
N ARG A 203 5.91 3.54 -13.32
CA ARG A 203 6.99 2.56 -13.35
C ARG A 203 7.62 2.55 -14.72
N LEU A 204 8.91 2.86 -14.79
CA LEU A 204 9.71 2.75 -16.00
C LEU A 204 10.74 1.65 -15.79
N THR A 205 10.83 0.72 -16.74
CA THR A 205 11.80 -0.38 -16.71
C THR A 205 12.47 -0.50 -18.07
N LEU A 206 13.80 -0.35 -18.10
CA LEU A 206 14.62 -0.51 -19.30
C LEU A 206 15.60 -1.66 -19.09
N LEU A 207 15.65 -2.58 -20.05
CA LEU A 207 16.58 -3.69 -20.08
C LEU A 207 17.69 -3.40 -21.10
N THR A 208 18.95 -3.50 -20.67
CA THR A 208 20.13 -3.27 -21.50
C THR A 208 21.16 -4.40 -21.33
N HIS A 209 22.26 -4.37 -22.12
CA HIS A 209 23.34 -5.37 -22.05
C HIS A 209 22.81 -6.81 -22.13
N SER A 210 22.04 -7.11 -23.20
CA SER A 210 21.40 -8.41 -23.39
C SER A 210 20.54 -8.83 -22.18
N GLN A 211 19.83 -7.84 -21.57
CA GLN A 211 18.96 -7.98 -20.39
C GLN A 211 19.71 -8.27 -19.07
N ASN A 212 21.04 -8.20 -19.05
CA ASN A 212 21.80 -8.34 -17.82
C ASN A 212 21.72 -7.09 -16.92
N THR A 213 21.34 -5.94 -17.49
CA THR A 213 21.15 -4.70 -16.71
C THR A 213 19.70 -4.26 -16.77
N THR A 214 19.09 -4.10 -15.60
CA THR A 214 17.74 -3.55 -15.44
C THR A 214 17.83 -2.18 -14.80
N TRP A 215 17.40 -1.16 -15.52
CA TRP A 215 17.18 0.19 -15.01
C TRP A 215 15.72 0.32 -14.63
N SER A 216 15.44 0.80 -13.46
CA SER A 216 14.07 0.95 -12.97
C SER A 216 13.91 2.28 -12.27
N LEU A 217 12.84 3.00 -12.60
CA LEU A 217 12.37 4.15 -11.84
C LEU A 217 10.93 3.87 -11.45
N PHE A 218 10.67 3.87 -10.16
CA PHE A 218 9.33 3.86 -9.64
C PHE A 218 9.05 5.21 -8.96
N SER A 219 7.94 5.85 -9.30
CA SER A 219 7.56 7.13 -8.74
C SER A 219 6.12 7.12 -8.25
N TYR A 220 5.91 7.77 -7.12
CA TYR A 220 4.61 8.16 -6.59
C TYR A 220 4.58 9.68 -6.54
N TYR A 221 3.46 10.27 -6.91
CA TYR A 221 3.18 11.68 -6.75
C TYR A 221 1.73 11.88 -6.33
N SER A 222 1.52 12.55 -5.20
CA SER A 222 0.19 12.95 -4.74
C SER A 222 -0.03 14.44 -5.02
N PRO A 223 -0.88 14.80 -5.99
CA PRO A 223 -1.22 16.21 -6.22
C PRO A 223 -2.02 16.82 -5.07
N SER A 224 -2.79 16.03 -4.31
CA SER A 224 -3.53 16.49 -3.13
C SER A 224 -2.59 16.87 -1.99
N ASP A 225 -1.66 15.97 -1.65
CA ASP A 225 -0.71 16.16 -0.56
C ASP A 225 0.50 17.01 -0.98
N MET A 226 0.72 17.19 -2.30
CA MET A 226 1.91 17.82 -2.88
C MET A 226 3.20 17.17 -2.37
N ASP A 227 3.20 15.84 -2.33
CA ASP A 227 4.32 15.01 -1.90
C ASP A 227 4.68 13.95 -2.94
N PHE A 228 5.87 13.37 -2.82
CA PHE A 228 6.35 12.37 -3.75
C PHE A 228 7.30 11.37 -3.11
N TYR A 229 7.43 10.23 -3.77
CA TYR A 229 8.42 9.20 -3.49
C TYR A 229 9.00 8.67 -4.79
N LEU A 230 10.34 8.75 -4.94
CA LEU A 230 11.08 8.23 -6.09
C LEU A 230 12.00 7.09 -5.66
N ARG A 231 12.02 6.03 -6.48
CA ARG A 231 12.87 4.84 -6.28
C ARG A 231 13.64 4.52 -7.56
N PRO A 232 14.71 5.27 -7.87
CA PRO A 232 15.64 4.88 -8.92
C PRO A 232 16.43 3.64 -8.49
N LYS A 233 16.61 2.70 -9.43
CA LYS A 233 17.33 1.46 -9.19
C LYS A 233 18.01 0.96 -10.45
N VAL A 234 19.23 0.48 -10.31
CA VAL A 234 19.98 -0.26 -11.34
C VAL A 234 20.35 -1.61 -10.75
N ASN A 235 19.95 -2.67 -11.42
CA ASN A 235 20.35 -4.04 -11.10
C ASN A 235 21.19 -4.58 -12.26
N HIS A 236 22.39 -5.09 -11.96
CA HIS A 236 23.30 -5.64 -12.95
C HIS A 236 23.73 -7.06 -12.58
N LYS A 237 23.45 -8.01 -13.48
CA LYS A 237 23.91 -9.38 -13.40
C LYS A 237 25.30 -9.46 -14.04
N ILE A 238 26.34 -9.53 -13.19
CA ILE A 238 27.74 -9.64 -13.66
C ILE A 238 27.95 -11.03 -14.29
N ASN A 239 27.44 -12.07 -13.64
CA ASN A 239 27.39 -13.45 -14.12
C ASN A 239 26.29 -14.23 -13.36
N ASP A 240 26.20 -15.56 -13.56
CA ASP A 240 25.15 -16.35 -12.94
C ASP A 240 25.20 -16.41 -11.42
N ARG A 241 26.35 -16.08 -10.81
CA ARG A 241 26.54 -16.10 -9.36
C ARG A 241 26.50 -14.71 -8.72
N TRP A 242 26.91 -13.66 -9.45
CA TRP A 242 27.06 -12.31 -8.90
C TRP A 242 26.03 -11.34 -9.48
N ILE A 243 25.28 -10.71 -8.60
CA ILE A 243 24.34 -9.65 -8.94
C ILE A 243 24.64 -8.45 -8.06
N THR A 244 24.73 -7.26 -8.67
CA THR A 244 24.86 -5.99 -7.98
C THR A 244 23.61 -5.15 -8.16
N GLU A 245 23.25 -4.37 -7.15
CA GLU A 245 22.13 -3.44 -7.20
C GLU A 245 22.53 -2.13 -6.54
N LEU A 246 22.37 -1.02 -7.25
CA LEU A 246 22.45 0.34 -6.73
C LEU A 246 21.05 0.94 -6.78
N GLY A 247 20.59 1.51 -5.68
CA GLY A 247 19.27 2.13 -5.63
C GLY A 247 19.20 3.26 -4.63
N GLY A 248 18.08 3.99 -4.68
CA GLY A 248 17.78 5.08 -3.76
C GLY A 248 16.31 5.13 -3.40
N ASN A 249 16.04 5.74 -2.26
CA ASN A 249 14.71 6.13 -1.82
C ASN A 249 14.75 7.63 -1.57
N ILE A 250 13.96 8.39 -2.31
CA ILE A 250 13.95 9.86 -2.26
C ILE A 250 12.52 10.28 -1.95
N PHE A 251 12.32 10.83 -0.77
CA PHE A 251 11.03 11.32 -0.30
C PHE A 251 11.04 12.84 -0.27
N GLY A 252 9.89 13.47 -0.53
CA GLY A 252 9.74 14.90 -0.37
C GLY A 252 8.27 15.31 -0.35
N GLY A 253 8.01 16.50 0.19
CA GLY A 253 6.66 17.06 0.27
C GLY A 253 6.69 18.45 0.88
N ARG A 254 5.59 19.19 0.69
CA ARG A 254 5.43 20.53 1.29
C ARG A 254 5.10 20.46 2.77
N LYS A 255 4.50 19.37 3.21
CA LYS A 255 4.03 19.17 4.58
C LYS A 255 4.65 17.88 5.13
N ASP A 256 5.10 17.93 6.34
CA ASP A 256 5.78 16.84 7.03
C ASP A 256 4.84 15.77 7.62
N TYR A 257 3.52 15.98 7.53
CA TYR A 257 2.50 15.04 7.99
C TYR A 257 1.82 14.25 6.85
N THR A 258 2.17 14.54 5.59
CA THR A 258 1.62 13.80 4.44
C THR A 258 2.28 12.44 4.27
N LEU A 259 1.71 11.58 3.42
CA LEU A 259 2.13 10.18 3.30
C LEU A 259 3.63 10.04 3.04
N PHE A 260 4.17 10.81 2.10
CA PHE A 260 5.59 10.75 1.74
C PHE A 260 6.40 11.90 2.35
N GLY A 261 5.77 13.05 2.60
CA GLY A 261 6.44 14.21 3.20
C GLY A 261 7.04 13.92 4.57
N GLN A 262 6.37 13.08 5.38
CA GLN A 262 6.88 12.67 6.69
C GLN A 262 8.19 11.87 6.63
N PHE A 263 8.54 11.32 5.46
CA PHE A 263 9.73 10.48 5.29
C PHE A 263 10.91 11.19 4.63
N GLN A 264 10.85 12.50 4.38
CA GLN A 264 11.93 13.21 3.68
C GLN A 264 13.30 13.04 4.36
N ASN A 265 13.34 12.96 5.69
CA ASN A 265 14.57 12.68 6.45
C ASN A 265 15.04 11.20 6.35
N ASN A 266 14.26 10.31 5.77
CA ASN A 266 14.60 8.90 5.56
C ASN A 266 15.11 8.65 4.12
N SER A 267 15.32 9.68 3.33
CA SER A 267 15.91 9.56 2.00
C SER A 267 17.31 8.94 2.09
N ASN A 268 17.58 7.98 1.21
CA ASN A 268 18.83 7.22 1.27
C ASN A 268 19.25 6.69 -0.10
N VAL A 269 20.51 6.28 -0.20
CA VAL A 269 21.08 5.51 -1.31
C VAL A 269 21.65 4.23 -0.73
N TYR A 270 21.50 3.13 -1.45
CA TYR A 270 21.98 1.82 -1.02
C TYR A 270 22.70 1.09 -2.15
N LEU A 271 23.66 0.26 -1.76
CA LEU A 271 24.35 -0.70 -2.62
C LEU A 271 24.15 -2.11 -2.06
N SER A 272 23.84 -3.06 -2.93
CA SER A 272 23.72 -4.48 -2.58
C SER A 272 24.54 -5.32 -3.53
N ILE A 273 25.23 -6.30 -2.99
CA ILE A 273 25.95 -7.32 -3.75
C ILE A 273 25.41 -8.68 -3.28
N ARG A 274 24.98 -9.51 -4.22
CA ARG A 274 24.45 -10.83 -3.93
C ARG A 274 25.30 -11.89 -4.63
N TYR A 275 25.65 -12.91 -3.90
CA TYR A 275 26.30 -14.11 -4.41
C TYR A 275 25.34 -15.32 -4.25
N GLY A 276 25.14 -16.06 -5.33
CA GLY A 276 24.41 -17.32 -5.36
C GLY A 276 25.37 -18.50 -5.55
N PHE A 277 25.20 -19.54 -4.81
CA PHE A 277 26.02 -20.78 -4.86
C PHE A 277 25.15 -21.99 -5.22
#